data_7257f8a47ecfeafd93c6f9db8d2bb74f
#
_entry.id   7257f8a47ecfeafd93c6f9db8d2bb74f
#
_cell.length_a   1.000
_cell.length_b   1.000
_cell.length_c   1.000
_cell.angle_alpha   90.00
_cell.angle_beta   90.00
_cell.angle_gamma   90.00
#
_symmetry.space_group_name_H-M   'P 1'
#
loop_
_entity.id
_entity.type
_entity.pdbx_description
1 polymer ?
#
loop_
_entity_poly.entity_id
_entity_poly.type
_entity_poly.pdbx_seq_one_letter_code
_entity_poly.pdbx_strand_id
1 'polypeptide(L)'
;MQKLVWALALAAALAGPAAIGAAMAGAVSITAAEPVAVVTIPDSWAQSKVDRGVQIKTPDEEIYVWFELVPADQLDALQKEHDAYFAREGVKFTGSTETLTREINGRPWSFTELKATSSDGPSIVRYLAINPKVASGKIIMMTYWASEEGHVKHDKAMQAMIDSIAFK
;
A
#
# COMPACT_ATOMS: atom_id res chain seq x y z
N MET A 1 -25.88 -37.72 -56.41
CA MET A 1 -25.44 -36.46 -55.83
C MET A 1 -25.65 -36.51 -54.30
N GLN A 2 -24.62 -36.91 -53.59
CA GLN A 2 -24.64 -37.08 -52.11
C GLN A 2 -24.12 -35.80 -51.48
N LYS A 3 -24.94 -35.13 -50.68
CA LYS A 3 -24.50 -33.99 -49.86
C LYS A 3 -24.05 -34.48 -48.49
N LEU A 4 -22.76 -34.37 -48.24
CA LEU A 4 -22.13 -34.65 -46.96
C LEU A 4 -22.38 -33.48 -46.01
N VAL A 5 -23.09 -33.69 -44.91
CA VAL A 5 -23.31 -32.69 -43.84
C VAL A 5 -22.27 -32.94 -42.77
N TRP A 6 -21.35 -32.00 -42.58
CA TRP A 6 -20.39 -32.00 -41.50
C TRP A 6 -21.03 -31.32 -40.25
N ALA A 7 -21.25 -32.09 -39.19
CA ALA A 7 -21.65 -31.58 -37.90
C ALA A 7 -20.38 -31.12 -37.17
N LEU A 8 -20.22 -29.82 -37.00
CA LEU A 8 -19.22 -29.25 -36.09
C LEU A 8 -19.79 -29.31 -34.65
N ALA A 9 -19.16 -30.13 -33.79
CA ALA A 9 -19.39 -30.11 -32.38
C ALA A 9 -18.61 -28.93 -31.77
N LEU A 10 -19.30 -27.91 -31.28
CA LEU A 10 -18.73 -26.79 -30.57
C LEU A 10 -18.53 -27.19 -29.08
N ALA A 11 -17.31 -27.52 -28.69
CA ALA A 11 -16.95 -27.72 -27.31
C ALA A 11 -16.79 -26.34 -26.65
N ALA A 12 -17.80 -25.90 -25.89
CA ALA A 12 -17.70 -24.72 -25.05
C ALA A 12 -16.82 -25.04 -23.84
N ALA A 13 -15.56 -24.62 -23.87
CA ALA A 13 -14.70 -24.60 -22.69
C ALA A 13 -15.18 -23.50 -21.74
N LEU A 14 -15.80 -23.87 -20.65
CA LEU A 14 -16.09 -22.98 -19.52
C LEU A 14 -14.75 -22.63 -18.82
N ALA A 15 -14.09 -21.58 -19.30
CA ALA A 15 -13.02 -20.93 -18.56
C ALA A 15 -13.68 -20.14 -17.42
N GLY A 16 -13.71 -20.72 -16.23
CA GLY A 16 -14.06 -20.00 -15.01
C GLY A 16 -13.07 -18.84 -14.80
N PRO A 17 -13.48 -17.73 -14.15
CA PRO A 17 -12.58 -16.65 -13.84
C PRO A 17 -11.48 -17.20 -12.90
N ALA A 18 -10.26 -17.32 -13.41
CA ALA A 18 -9.09 -17.54 -12.58
C ALA A 18 -8.99 -16.32 -11.66
N ALA A 19 -9.26 -16.50 -10.37
CA ALA A 19 -8.89 -15.50 -9.38
C ALA A 19 -7.37 -15.39 -9.44
N ILE A 20 -6.87 -14.35 -10.10
CA ILE A 20 -5.45 -14.01 -10.10
C ILE A 20 -5.19 -13.47 -8.69
N GLY A 21 -4.92 -14.36 -7.75
CA GLY A 21 -4.33 -13.98 -6.48
C GLY A 21 -2.97 -13.34 -6.82
N ALA A 22 -2.76 -12.09 -6.42
CA ALA A 22 -1.46 -11.46 -6.57
C ALA A 22 -0.43 -12.38 -5.87
N ALA A 23 0.52 -12.91 -6.64
CA ALA A 23 1.62 -13.65 -6.07
C ALA A 23 2.37 -12.72 -5.13
N MET A 24 2.59 -13.14 -3.87
CA MET A 24 3.28 -12.32 -2.88
C MET A 24 4.79 -12.56 -3.03
N ALA A 25 5.53 -11.49 -3.32
CA ALA A 25 6.98 -11.49 -3.39
C ALA A 25 7.63 -11.71 -2.00
N GLY A 26 8.93 -11.70 -1.97
CA GLY A 26 9.69 -11.89 -0.74
C GLY A 26 9.41 -10.83 0.33
N ALA A 27 9.74 -11.16 1.58
CA ALA A 27 9.67 -10.24 2.70
C ALA A 27 10.71 -9.12 2.57
N VAL A 28 10.25 -7.89 2.66
CA VAL A 28 11.07 -6.68 2.57
C VAL A 28 11.24 -6.10 3.97
N SER A 29 12.48 -5.83 4.36
CA SER A 29 12.76 -5.12 5.62
C SER A 29 12.36 -3.65 5.47
N ILE A 30 11.59 -3.13 6.43
CA ILE A 30 11.17 -1.72 6.44
C ILE A 30 12.39 -0.80 6.47
N THR A 31 13.42 -1.16 7.25
CA THR A 31 14.75 -0.54 7.14
C THR A 31 15.84 -1.60 7.12
N ALA A 32 16.91 -1.36 6.33
CA ALA A 32 18.07 -2.26 6.30
C ALA A 32 18.98 -2.07 7.52
N ALA A 33 19.09 -0.84 8.02
CA ALA A 33 19.99 -0.49 9.11
C ALA A 33 19.48 -0.94 10.49
N GLU A 34 18.16 -0.90 10.68
CA GLU A 34 17.49 -1.33 11.92
C GLU A 34 16.21 -2.09 11.52
N PRO A 35 16.30 -3.41 11.28
CA PRO A 35 15.18 -4.17 10.76
C PRO A 35 14.17 -4.48 11.86
N VAL A 36 13.32 -3.51 12.20
CA VAL A 36 12.28 -3.60 13.26
C VAL A 36 11.04 -4.36 12.82
N ALA A 37 10.80 -4.40 11.52
CA ALA A 37 9.69 -5.14 10.92
C ALA A 37 9.99 -5.53 9.48
N VAL A 38 9.28 -6.52 8.99
CA VAL A 38 9.27 -6.94 7.58
C VAL A 38 7.85 -6.90 7.06
N VAL A 39 7.71 -6.61 5.78
CA VAL A 39 6.43 -6.62 5.05
C VAL A 39 6.58 -7.45 3.80
N THR A 40 5.57 -8.23 3.45
CA THR A 40 5.55 -8.97 2.19
C THR A 40 4.79 -8.16 1.14
N ILE A 41 5.41 -7.91 0.00
CA ILE A 41 4.81 -7.13 -1.09
C ILE A 41 4.50 -8.03 -2.29
N PRO A 42 3.50 -7.69 -3.15
CA PRO A 42 3.26 -8.42 -4.39
C PRO A 42 4.46 -8.36 -5.34
N ASP A 43 4.77 -9.48 -6.05
CA ASP A 43 5.91 -9.59 -6.99
C ASP A 43 5.95 -8.48 -8.05
N SER A 44 4.78 -8.05 -8.50
CA SER A 44 4.66 -7.03 -9.55
C SER A 44 4.86 -5.60 -9.07
N TRP A 45 4.89 -5.36 -7.74
CA TRP A 45 5.03 -4.02 -7.21
C TRP A 45 6.49 -3.61 -7.11
N ALA A 46 6.80 -2.42 -7.58
CA ALA A 46 8.14 -1.88 -7.51
C ALA A 46 8.47 -1.41 -6.09
N GLN A 47 9.72 -1.60 -5.70
CA GLN A 47 10.25 -1.09 -4.43
C GLN A 47 11.50 -0.25 -4.68
N SER A 48 11.67 0.79 -3.88
CA SER A 48 12.85 1.65 -3.87
C SER A 48 13.22 2.03 -2.45
N LYS A 49 14.53 2.17 -2.20
CA LYS A 49 15.03 2.65 -0.91
C LYS A 49 14.78 4.16 -0.79
N VAL A 50 14.33 4.59 0.38
CA VAL A 50 14.31 6.00 0.81
C VAL A 50 15.18 6.17 2.05
N ASP A 51 15.46 7.40 2.47
CA ASP A 51 16.42 7.69 3.54
C ASP A 51 16.11 6.95 4.85
N ARG A 52 14.83 6.86 5.21
CA ARG A 52 14.37 6.27 6.47
C ARG A 52 13.66 4.93 6.32
N GLY A 53 13.62 4.36 5.09
CA GLY A 53 12.87 3.14 4.87
C GLY A 53 12.77 2.69 3.43
N VAL A 54 11.54 2.37 3.02
CA VAL A 54 11.22 1.86 1.68
C VAL A 54 9.96 2.52 1.13
N GLN A 55 9.99 2.85 -0.17
CA GLN A 55 8.82 3.21 -0.95
C GLN A 55 8.40 2.01 -1.80
N ILE A 56 7.11 1.78 -1.91
CA ILE A 56 6.49 0.74 -2.71
C ILE A 56 5.47 1.41 -3.63
N LYS A 57 5.42 0.99 -4.90
CA LYS A 57 4.41 1.48 -5.85
C LYS A 57 3.83 0.37 -6.70
N THR A 58 2.58 0.50 -7.10
CA THR A 58 1.92 -0.39 -8.05
C THR A 58 2.47 -0.20 -9.47
N PRO A 59 2.39 -1.23 -10.36
CA PRO A 59 2.87 -1.11 -11.75
C PRO A 59 2.14 -0.06 -12.57
N ASP A 60 0.89 0.24 -12.23
CA ASP A 60 0.04 1.25 -12.84
C ASP A 60 0.20 2.64 -12.23
N GLU A 61 1.08 2.77 -11.21
CA GLU A 61 1.35 4.00 -10.47
C GLU A 61 0.13 4.61 -9.76
N GLU A 62 -0.92 3.82 -9.54
CA GLU A 62 -2.15 4.24 -8.85
C GLU A 62 -2.00 4.29 -7.33
N ILE A 63 -0.99 3.58 -6.78
CA ILE A 63 -0.72 3.55 -5.33
C ILE A 63 0.77 3.74 -5.07
N TYR A 64 1.06 4.59 -4.10
CA TYR A 64 2.37 4.79 -3.48
C TYR A 64 2.26 4.55 -1.98
N VAL A 65 3.19 3.78 -1.42
CA VAL A 65 3.29 3.49 0.01
C VAL A 65 4.72 3.72 0.48
N TRP A 66 4.89 4.50 1.53
CA TRP A 66 6.17 4.64 2.23
C TRP A 66 6.07 3.98 3.60
N PHE A 67 7.08 3.22 3.96
CA PHE A 67 7.32 2.75 5.32
C PHE A 67 8.63 3.38 5.79
N GLU A 68 8.56 4.23 6.80
CA GLU A 68 9.71 4.96 7.32
C GLU A 68 9.81 4.82 8.84
N LEU A 69 11.02 4.63 9.33
CA LEU A 69 11.32 4.47 10.76
C LEU A 69 11.92 5.76 11.30
N VAL A 70 11.24 6.40 12.25
CA VAL A 70 11.66 7.67 12.85
C VAL A 70 11.52 7.65 14.37
N PRO A 71 12.31 8.45 15.11
CA PRO A 71 12.02 8.75 16.51
C PRO A 71 10.59 9.28 16.68
N ALA A 72 9.94 8.94 17.77
CA ALA A 72 8.53 9.33 18.00
C ALA A 72 8.32 10.86 18.00
N ASP A 73 9.31 11.62 18.45
CA ASP A 73 9.30 13.10 18.45
C ASP A 73 9.54 13.72 17.07
N GLN A 74 9.85 12.91 16.05
CA GLN A 74 10.03 13.37 14.66
C GLN A 74 8.86 13.03 13.73
N LEU A 75 7.80 12.39 14.21
CA LEU A 75 6.63 12.04 13.40
C LEU A 75 6.00 13.26 12.74
N ASP A 76 5.81 14.34 13.49
CA ASP A 76 5.22 15.58 12.96
C ASP A 76 6.11 16.24 11.89
N ALA A 77 7.44 16.15 12.07
CA ALA A 77 8.38 16.67 11.08
C ALA A 77 8.30 15.86 9.78
N LEU A 78 8.27 14.53 9.88
CA LEU A 78 8.13 13.64 8.73
C LEU A 78 6.79 13.86 8.01
N GLN A 79 5.69 14.00 8.76
CA GLN A 79 4.39 14.32 8.14
C GLN A 79 4.45 15.62 7.35
N LYS A 80 5.06 16.69 7.90
CA LYS A 80 5.24 17.95 7.19
C LYS A 80 6.10 17.83 5.93
N GLU A 81 7.12 16.97 5.94
CA GLU A 81 7.92 16.65 4.75
C GLU A 81 7.04 16.01 3.66
N HIS A 82 6.19 15.06 4.04
CA HIS A 82 5.26 14.42 3.13
C HIS A 82 4.19 15.39 2.62
N ASP A 83 3.62 16.24 3.47
CA ASP A 83 2.68 17.29 3.07
C ASP A 83 3.30 18.26 2.05
N ALA A 84 4.58 18.63 2.25
CA ALA A 84 5.31 19.46 1.30
C ALA A 84 5.62 18.72 -0.02
N TYR A 85 5.88 17.40 0.04
CA TYR A 85 6.01 16.56 -1.15
C TYR A 85 4.69 16.54 -1.93
N PHE A 86 3.57 16.22 -1.28
CA PHE A 86 2.25 16.19 -1.92
C PHE A 86 1.87 17.54 -2.55
N ALA A 87 2.17 18.64 -1.87
CA ALA A 87 1.93 19.98 -2.42
C ALA A 87 2.72 20.22 -3.72
N ARG A 88 3.97 19.74 -3.83
CA ARG A 88 4.77 19.82 -5.06
C ARG A 88 4.20 18.96 -6.18
N GLU A 89 3.64 17.78 -5.83
CA GLU A 89 2.95 16.89 -6.78
C GLU A 89 1.53 17.38 -7.13
N GLY A 90 1.14 18.58 -6.67
CA GLY A 90 -0.16 19.17 -6.99
C GLY A 90 -1.33 18.58 -6.21
N VAL A 91 -1.06 17.78 -5.17
CA VAL A 91 -2.10 17.21 -4.31
C VAL A 91 -2.64 18.30 -3.38
N LYS A 92 -3.97 18.43 -3.33
CA LYS A 92 -4.68 19.39 -2.46
C LYS A 92 -5.59 18.64 -1.52
N PHE A 93 -5.37 18.79 -0.22
CA PHE A 93 -6.23 18.21 0.80
C PHE A 93 -7.55 18.94 0.88
N THR A 94 -8.66 18.20 0.91
CA THR A 94 -10.03 18.72 0.91
C THR A 94 -10.81 18.38 2.18
N GLY A 95 -10.28 17.49 3.01
CA GLY A 95 -10.86 17.10 4.28
C GLY A 95 -10.05 16.00 4.96
N SER A 96 -10.36 15.73 6.23
CA SER A 96 -9.75 14.65 7.01
C SER A 96 -10.82 13.93 7.83
N THR A 97 -10.57 12.65 8.12
CA THR A 97 -11.29 11.90 9.14
C THR A 97 -10.69 12.17 10.51
N GLU A 98 -11.42 11.80 11.56
CA GLU A 98 -10.83 11.71 12.90
C GLU A 98 -9.75 10.64 12.93
N THR A 99 -8.72 10.88 13.77
CA THR A 99 -7.69 9.86 14.00
C THR A 99 -8.26 8.71 14.79
N LEU A 100 -8.16 7.50 14.25
CA LEU A 100 -8.60 6.27 14.88
C LEU A 100 -7.38 5.52 15.42
N THR A 101 -7.57 4.80 16.53
CA THR A 101 -6.58 3.85 17.05
C THR A 101 -7.13 2.43 16.92
N ARG A 102 -6.31 1.53 16.40
CA ARG A 102 -6.60 0.10 16.28
C ARG A 102 -5.41 -0.72 16.72
N GLU A 103 -5.64 -1.99 17.02
CA GLU A 103 -4.58 -2.97 17.21
C GLU A 103 -4.49 -3.86 15.98
N ILE A 104 -3.30 -3.98 15.40
CA ILE A 104 -3.02 -4.85 14.25
C ILE A 104 -1.75 -5.63 14.60
N ASN A 105 -1.82 -6.97 14.51
CA ASN A 105 -0.72 -7.88 14.85
C ASN A 105 -0.11 -7.62 16.24
N GLY A 106 -0.96 -7.35 17.25
CA GLY A 106 -0.56 -7.10 18.62
C GLY A 106 0.16 -5.75 18.85
N ARG A 107 0.03 -4.81 17.92
CA ARG A 107 0.62 -3.47 18.01
C ARG A 107 -0.44 -2.39 17.89
N PRO A 108 -0.35 -1.31 18.66
CA PRO A 108 -1.23 -0.17 18.48
C PRO A 108 -0.86 0.62 17.22
N TRP A 109 -1.86 0.94 16.41
CA TRP A 109 -1.77 1.77 15.22
C TRP A 109 -2.69 2.97 15.39
N SER A 110 -2.20 4.15 15.10
CA SER A 110 -3.05 5.32 14.87
C SER A 110 -3.13 5.60 13.37
N PHE A 111 -4.30 6.02 12.94
CA PHE A 111 -4.66 6.10 11.53
C PHE A 111 -5.48 7.36 11.28
N THR A 112 -5.06 8.16 10.30
CA THR A 112 -5.79 9.33 9.80
C THR A 112 -5.89 9.23 8.28
N GLU A 113 -7.09 9.43 7.74
CA GLU A 113 -7.32 9.51 6.30
C GLU A 113 -7.61 10.95 5.89
N LEU A 114 -6.97 11.40 4.83
CA LEU A 114 -7.16 12.69 4.19
C LEU A 114 -7.79 12.47 2.82
N LYS A 115 -8.90 13.16 2.55
CA LYS A 115 -9.42 13.31 1.20
C LYS A 115 -8.60 14.34 0.46
N ALA A 116 -8.25 14.05 -0.77
CA ALA A 116 -7.42 14.92 -1.58
C ALA A 116 -7.87 14.93 -3.04
N THR A 117 -7.32 15.85 -3.80
CA THR A 117 -7.40 15.87 -5.27
C THR A 117 -6.01 16.09 -5.84
N SER A 118 -5.71 15.45 -6.95
CA SER A 118 -4.49 15.65 -7.74
C SER A 118 -4.84 16.09 -9.16
N SER A 119 -3.84 16.21 -10.04
CA SER A 119 -4.06 16.40 -11.49
C SER A 119 -4.90 15.30 -12.12
N ASP A 120 -4.81 14.08 -11.59
CA ASP A 120 -5.46 12.87 -12.11
C ASP A 120 -6.85 12.65 -11.49
N GLY A 121 -7.28 13.54 -10.58
CA GLY A 121 -8.61 13.51 -9.99
C GLY A 121 -8.62 13.28 -8.48
N PRO A 122 -9.73 12.73 -7.94
CA PRO A 122 -9.86 12.44 -6.52
C PRO A 122 -8.82 11.44 -6.05
N SER A 123 -8.25 11.67 -4.87
CA SER A 123 -7.25 10.81 -4.28
C SER A 123 -7.40 10.71 -2.75
N ILE A 124 -6.75 9.72 -2.18
CA ILE A 124 -6.76 9.39 -0.75
C ILE A 124 -5.32 9.39 -0.26
N VAL A 125 -5.07 10.10 0.82
CA VAL A 125 -3.80 10.01 1.56
C VAL A 125 -4.09 9.48 2.96
N ARG A 126 -3.26 8.54 3.44
CA ARG A 126 -3.37 7.99 4.79
C ARG A 126 -2.04 8.09 5.51
N TYR A 127 -2.09 8.50 6.76
CA TYR A 127 -0.98 8.43 7.69
C TYR A 127 -1.27 7.41 8.78
N LEU A 128 -0.40 6.42 8.91
CA LEU A 128 -0.49 5.40 9.94
C LEU A 128 0.79 5.43 10.77
N ALA A 129 0.66 5.67 12.07
CA ALA A 129 1.77 5.54 13.00
C ALA A 129 1.66 4.18 13.72
N ILE A 130 2.70 3.36 13.59
CA ILE A 130 2.76 2.00 14.13
C ILE A 130 3.86 1.95 15.17
N ASN A 131 3.51 1.58 16.40
CA ASN A 131 4.52 1.40 17.45
C ASN A 131 5.03 -0.06 17.45
N PRO A 132 6.25 -0.31 16.95
CA PRO A 132 6.84 -1.66 16.94
C PRO A 132 7.28 -2.13 18.32
N LYS A 133 7.21 -1.25 19.35
CA LYS A 133 7.66 -1.52 20.72
C LYS A 133 9.15 -1.92 20.81
N VAL A 134 9.99 -1.27 20.00
CA VAL A 134 11.44 -1.47 20.05
C VAL A 134 12.10 -0.60 21.09
N ALA A 135 13.25 -1.04 21.61
CA ALA A 135 13.98 -0.34 22.68
C ALA A 135 14.45 1.08 22.28
N SER A 136 14.66 1.32 20.98
CA SER A 136 15.02 2.64 20.46
C SER A 136 13.90 3.69 20.53
N GLY A 137 12.67 3.30 20.87
CA GLY A 137 11.51 4.20 20.93
C GLY A 137 11.07 4.73 19.57
N LYS A 138 11.56 4.15 18.48
CA LYS A 138 11.20 4.56 17.14
C LYS A 138 9.81 4.04 16.73
N ILE A 139 9.17 4.80 15.87
CA ILE A 139 7.85 4.54 15.32
C ILE A 139 7.99 4.31 13.81
N ILE A 140 7.22 3.38 13.26
CA ILE A 140 7.06 3.24 11.82
C ILE A 140 5.93 4.16 11.38
N MET A 141 6.22 5.09 10.48
CA MET A 141 5.21 5.84 9.74
C MET A 141 4.97 5.14 8.42
N MET A 142 3.75 4.71 8.19
CA MET A 142 3.28 4.27 6.89
C MET A 142 2.48 5.41 6.27
N THR A 143 2.94 5.94 5.15
CA THR A 143 2.23 6.92 4.36
C THR A 143 1.70 6.25 3.10
N TYR A 144 0.42 6.42 2.83
CA TYR A 144 -0.26 5.85 1.68
C TYR A 144 -0.86 6.97 0.84
N TRP A 145 -0.67 6.91 -0.48
CA TRP A 145 -1.31 7.80 -1.45
C TRP A 145 -1.83 6.97 -2.62
N ALA A 146 -3.09 7.17 -2.97
CA ALA A 146 -3.74 6.45 -4.07
C ALA A 146 -4.79 7.32 -4.78
N SER A 147 -5.03 7.04 -6.06
CA SER A 147 -6.28 7.43 -6.70
C SER A 147 -7.46 6.66 -6.08
N GLU A 148 -8.68 7.16 -6.20
CA GLU A 148 -9.87 6.42 -5.74
C GLU A 148 -10.01 5.08 -6.47
N GLU A 149 -9.74 5.04 -7.78
CA GLU A 149 -9.80 3.83 -8.59
C GLU A 149 -8.73 2.83 -8.15
N GLY A 150 -7.47 3.26 -8.00
CA GLY A 150 -6.37 2.44 -7.54
C GLY A 150 -6.61 1.88 -6.14
N HIS A 151 -7.18 2.69 -5.25
CA HIS A 151 -7.56 2.25 -3.90
C HIS A 151 -8.54 1.06 -3.96
N VAL A 152 -9.60 1.14 -4.76
CA VAL A 152 -10.58 0.05 -4.93
C VAL A 152 -9.96 -1.16 -5.61
N LYS A 153 -9.20 -0.94 -6.68
CA LYS A 153 -8.59 -2.00 -7.50
C LYS A 153 -7.60 -2.86 -6.71
N HIS A 154 -6.78 -2.23 -5.88
CA HIS A 154 -5.70 -2.88 -5.14
C HIS A 154 -6.01 -3.16 -3.66
N ASP A 155 -7.24 -2.91 -3.19
CA ASP A 155 -7.63 -3.03 -1.78
C ASP A 155 -7.21 -4.38 -1.15
N LYS A 156 -7.50 -5.49 -1.83
CA LYS A 156 -7.14 -6.84 -1.34
C LYS A 156 -5.64 -7.03 -1.20
N ALA A 157 -4.85 -6.52 -2.15
CA ALA A 157 -3.39 -6.63 -2.12
C ALA A 157 -2.81 -5.74 -1.01
N MET A 158 -3.36 -4.55 -0.82
CA MET A 158 -3.01 -3.66 0.29
C MET A 158 -3.32 -4.29 1.64
N GLN A 159 -4.50 -4.88 1.81
CA GLN A 159 -4.86 -5.54 3.05
C GLN A 159 -3.92 -6.73 3.34
N ALA A 160 -3.65 -7.58 2.33
CA ALA A 160 -2.71 -8.70 2.48
C ALA A 160 -1.29 -8.21 2.84
N MET A 161 -0.83 -7.10 2.27
CA MET A 161 0.44 -6.49 2.62
C MET A 161 0.47 -6.01 4.07
N ILE A 162 -0.57 -5.30 4.53
CA ILE A 162 -0.70 -4.84 5.92
C ILE A 162 -0.73 -6.03 6.89
N ASP A 163 -1.50 -7.07 6.59
CA ASP A 163 -1.62 -8.27 7.43
C ASP A 163 -0.30 -9.06 7.51
N SER A 164 0.57 -8.90 6.50
CA SER A 164 1.87 -9.56 6.47
C SER A 164 2.94 -8.90 7.35
N ILE A 165 2.69 -7.71 7.89
CA ILE A 165 3.69 -6.99 8.70
C ILE A 165 4.03 -7.80 9.94
N ALA A 166 5.26 -8.28 9.99
CA ALA A 166 5.82 -9.03 11.12
C ALA A 166 6.90 -8.22 11.83
N PHE A 167 6.71 -8.00 13.13
CA PHE A 167 7.65 -7.27 13.97
C PHE A 167 8.75 -8.20 14.49
N LYS A 168 9.97 -7.67 14.62
CA LYS A 168 11.16 -8.39 15.13
C LYS A 168 11.43 -8.06 16.59
#